data_e555056727cc15371782a7085ae8df76
#
_entry.id   e555056727cc15371782a7085ae8df76
#
_cell.length_a   1.000
_cell.length_b   1.000
_cell.length_c   1.000
_cell.angle_alpha   90.00
_cell.angle_beta   90.00
_cell.angle_gamma   90.00
#
_symmetry.space_group_name_H-M   'P 1'
#
loop_
_entity.id
_entity.type
_entity.pdbx_description
1 polymer ?
#
loop_
_entity_poly.entity_id
_entity_poly.type
_entity_poly.pdbx_seq_one_letter_code
_entity_poly.pdbx_strand_id
1 'polypeptide(L)'
;MIVNQFSRLVAIVVSALLVATGFIALSAAPKAEAADASKFDPGLIISDSVFYDFGTMTAADIQRFLNSKLPVCRDNDGGPKCIKDYVADTPAVEGEDGWCESVPAGQNQTAAQIIYTVSVACKINPRVLLVTLQKEQGLITLDNPTDSKYNKALGYKCPDTGPCDPKVGTFFWQLYRGAGQLQWYGDPRGSFTYLAVGSTKQISYQANNPGCGKKSVTIKSQATAALYYYTPYTPNDAAMANLYGTGDSCSAYGNRNFWRFFTDWFGDPIGGGFLLKSAQS
;
A
#
# COMPACT_ATOMS: atom_id res chain seq x y z
N MET A 1 -36.45 -71.26 -54.78
CA MET A 1 -35.50 -70.17 -55.08
C MET A 1 -35.30 -69.35 -53.80
N ILE A 2 -34.12 -69.44 -53.32
CA ILE A 2 -33.70 -69.04 -51.98
C ILE A 2 -33.36 -67.51 -52.04
N VAL A 3 -33.97 -66.73 -51.15
CA VAL A 3 -33.57 -65.34 -50.95
C VAL A 3 -33.07 -65.22 -49.53
N ASN A 4 -31.80 -64.92 -49.43
CA ASN A 4 -31.05 -64.75 -48.18
C ASN A 4 -31.27 -63.31 -47.62
N GLN A 5 -31.78 -63.26 -46.43
CA GLN A 5 -31.85 -61.98 -45.68
C GLN A 5 -30.57 -61.81 -44.84
N PHE A 6 -29.80 -60.81 -45.17
CA PHE A 6 -28.72 -60.35 -44.31
C PHE A 6 -29.23 -59.20 -43.41
N SER A 7 -29.40 -59.59 -42.16
CA SER A 7 -29.69 -58.62 -41.09
C SER A 7 -28.43 -57.76 -40.81
N ARG A 8 -28.49 -56.47 -41.03
CA ARG A 8 -27.45 -55.52 -40.59
C ARG A 8 -27.88 -54.93 -39.28
N LEU A 9 -27.20 -55.34 -38.22
CA LEU A 9 -27.23 -54.68 -36.92
C LEU A 9 -26.48 -53.36 -37.01
N VAL A 10 -27.20 -52.27 -36.88
CA VAL A 10 -26.60 -50.93 -36.68
C VAL A 10 -26.38 -50.73 -35.20
N ALA A 11 -25.14 -50.80 -34.78
CA ALA A 11 -24.74 -50.44 -33.41
C ALA A 11 -24.71 -48.88 -33.34
N ILE A 12 -25.64 -48.29 -32.61
CA ILE A 12 -25.62 -46.87 -32.26
C ILE A 12 -24.65 -46.70 -31.07
N VAL A 13 -23.46 -46.19 -31.34
CA VAL A 13 -22.54 -45.73 -30.30
C VAL A 13 -23.00 -44.36 -29.83
N VAL A 14 -23.65 -44.32 -28.70
CA VAL A 14 -23.96 -43.06 -28.01
C VAL A 14 -22.69 -42.58 -27.28
N SER A 15 -21.96 -41.70 -27.89
CA SER A 15 -20.84 -41.00 -27.24
C SER A 15 -21.41 -39.98 -26.27
N ALA A 16 -21.43 -40.27 -25.00
CA ALA A 16 -21.73 -39.36 -23.94
C ALA A 16 -20.54 -38.38 -23.80
N LEU A 17 -20.66 -37.17 -24.37
CA LEU A 17 -19.75 -36.07 -24.11
C LEU A 17 -20.02 -35.57 -22.67
N LEU A 18 -19.17 -35.96 -21.73
CA LEU A 18 -19.10 -35.32 -20.40
C LEU A 18 -18.47 -33.95 -20.57
N VAL A 19 -19.31 -32.92 -20.68
CA VAL A 19 -18.90 -31.54 -20.53
C VAL A 19 -18.60 -31.33 -19.05
N ALA A 20 -17.34 -31.46 -18.66
CA ALA A 20 -16.86 -31.06 -17.37
C ALA A 20 -16.90 -29.50 -17.34
N THR A 21 -18.01 -28.92 -16.89
CA THR A 21 -18.08 -27.53 -16.53
C THR A 21 -17.24 -27.33 -15.26
N GLY A 22 -15.96 -27.01 -15.47
CA GLY A 22 -15.09 -26.53 -14.40
C GLY A 22 -15.69 -25.25 -13.83
N PHE A 23 -16.37 -25.35 -12.70
CA PHE A 23 -16.68 -24.20 -11.87
C PHE A 23 -15.34 -23.63 -11.37
N ILE A 24 -14.81 -22.63 -12.07
CA ILE A 24 -13.79 -21.77 -11.48
C ILE A 24 -14.51 -21.04 -10.34
N ALA A 25 -14.36 -21.57 -9.13
CA ALA A 25 -14.75 -20.85 -7.94
C ALA A 25 -13.92 -19.55 -7.91
N LEU A 26 -14.51 -18.44 -8.36
CA LEU A 26 -13.97 -17.12 -8.07
C LEU A 26 -13.94 -17.02 -6.53
N SER A 27 -12.78 -17.28 -5.94
CA SER A 27 -12.56 -16.99 -4.53
C SER A 27 -12.77 -15.49 -4.38
N ALA A 28 -13.92 -15.10 -3.83
CA ALA A 28 -14.14 -13.71 -3.43
C ALA A 28 -12.96 -13.32 -2.54
N ALA A 29 -12.24 -12.28 -2.93
CA ALA A 29 -11.21 -11.72 -2.08
C ALA A 29 -11.81 -11.47 -0.68
N PRO A 30 -11.13 -11.85 0.41
CA PRO A 30 -11.66 -11.65 1.74
C PRO A 30 -12.01 -10.17 1.88
N LYS A 31 -13.26 -9.89 2.25
CA LYS A 31 -13.71 -8.53 2.53
C LYS A 31 -12.88 -8.05 3.71
N ALA A 32 -12.12 -6.97 3.51
CA ALA A 32 -11.36 -6.36 4.59
C ALA A 32 -12.34 -5.97 5.71
N GLU A 33 -12.11 -6.47 6.91
CA GLU A 33 -12.86 -6.05 8.09
C GLU A 33 -12.38 -4.68 8.54
N ALA A 34 -13.28 -3.90 9.16
CA ALA A 34 -12.91 -2.65 9.79
C ALA A 34 -11.83 -2.89 10.86
N ALA A 35 -10.85 -1.99 10.91
CA ALA A 35 -9.75 -2.12 11.85
C ALA A 35 -10.25 -2.13 13.30
N ASP A 36 -9.76 -3.07 14.10
CA ASP A 36 -10.03 -3.20 15.53
C ASP A 36 -8.83 -2.66 16.31
N ALA A 37 -9.04 -1.56 17.04
CA ALA A 37 -8.00 -0.87 17.81
C ALA A 37 -7.24 -1.77 18.80
N SER A 38 -7.89 -2.83 19.32
CA SER A 38 -7.26 -3.78 20.25
C SER A 38 -6.15 -4.61 19.60
N LYS A 39 -6.12 -4.69 18.26
CA LYS A 39 -5.10 -5.40 17.48
C LYS A 39 -3.90 -4.54 17.12
N PHE A 40 -3.92 -3.24 17.43
CA PHE A 40 -2.79 -2.35 17.14
C PHE A 40 -1.63 -2.63 18.08
N ASP A 41 -0.50 -3.06 17.54
CA ASP A 41 0.76 -3.17 18.27
C ASP A 41 1.72 -2.07 17.81
N PRO A 42 2.05 -1.09 18.67
CA PRO A 42 2.98 -0.03 18.32
C PRO A 42 4.39 -0.52 17.99
N GLY A 43 4.78 -1.72 18.47
CA GLY A 43 6.06 -2.35 18.14
C GLY A 43 6.04 -3.14 16.84
N LEU A 44 4.86 -3.47 16.31
CA LEU A 44 4.66 -4.25 15.08
C LEU A 44 3.49 -3.67 14.26
N ILE A 45 3.67 -2.45 13.76
CA ILE A 45 2.65 -1.76 12.94
C ILE A 45 2.42 -2.51 11.63
N ILE A 46 3.49 -3.04 11.05
CA ILE A 46 3.49 -3.87 9.85
C ILE A 46 4.72 -4.79 9.89
N SER A 47 4.58 -6.02 9.38
CA SER A 47 5.70 -6.95 9.26
C SER A 47 6.59 -6.64 8.06
N ASP A 48 7.85 -7.06 8.12
CA ASP A 48 8.80 -6.91 7.00
C ASP A 48 8.31 -7.69 5.76
N SER A 49 7.78 -8.89 5.95
CA SER A 49 7.25 -9.73 4.88
C SER A 49 6.08 -9.10 4.13
N VAL A 50 5.29 -8.25 4.78
CA VAL A 50 4.19 -7.51 4.14
C VAL A 50 4.71 -6.20 3.54
N PHE A 51 5.54 -5.46 4.26
CA PHE A 51 6.00 -4.14 3.83
C PHE A 51 6.85 -4.18 2.56
N TYR A 52 7.73 -5.20 2.43
CA TYR A 52 8.66 -5.34 1.31
C TYR A 52 8.15 -6.29 0.21
N ASP A 53 6.93 -6.81 0.29
CA ASP A 53 6.32 -7.62 -0.76
C ASP A 53 5.80 -6.75 -1.91
N PHE A 54 6.71 -6.33 -2.79
CA PHE A 54 6.38 -5.48 -3.95
C PHE A 54 5.58 -6.22 -5.05
N GLY A 55 5.45 -7.54 -4.97
CA GLY A 55 4.71 -8.36 -5.93
C GLY A 55 3.20 -8.45 -5.70
N THR A 56 2.64 -7.78 -4.69
CA THR A 56 1.24 -7.97 -4.25
C THR A 56 0.18 -7.41 -5.19
N MET A 57 0.52 -6.47 -6.07
CA MET A 57 -0.41 -5.87 -7.04
C MET A 57 0.32 -5.56 -8.34
N THR A 58 -0.34 -5.79 -9.46
CA THR A 58 0.04 -5.26 -10.78
C THR A 58 -0.46 -3.82 -10.96
N ALA A 59 -0.01 -3.13 -12.01
CA ALA A 59 -0.56 -1.81 -12.36
C ALA A 59 -2.08 -1.86 -12.61
N ALA A 60 -2.58 -2.95 -13.21
CA ALA A 60 -4.01 -3.16 -13.41
C ALA A 60 -4.77 -3.36 -12.08
N ASP A 61 -4.17 -4.05 -11.10
CA ASP A 61 -4.76 -4.20 -9.77
C ASP A 61 -4.83 -2.87 -9.04
N ILE A 62 -3.76 -2.08 -9.12
CA ILE A 62 -3.71 -0.72 -8.55
C ILE A 62 -4.79 0.15 -9.19
N GLN A 63 -4.95 0.12 -10.53
CA GLN A 63 -5.98 0.89 -11.21
C GLN A 63 -7.39 0.47 -10.77
N ARG A 64 -7.66 -0.84 -10.66
CA ARG A 64 -8.95 -1.33 -10.14
C ARG A 64 -9.20 -0.86 -8.70
N PHE A 65 -8.18 -0.89 -7.87
CA PHE A 65 -8.27 -0.39 -6.50
C PHE A 65 -8.60 1.11 -6.46
N LEU A 66 -7.89 1.95 -7.22
CA LEU A 66 -8.16 3.40 -7.31
C LEU A 66 -9.59 3.67 -7.78
N ASN A 67 -10.06 2.98 -8.81
CA ASN A 67 -11.43 3.09 -9.31
C ASN A 67 -12.47 2.71 -8.24
N SER A 68 -12.17 1.70 -7.41
CA SER A 68 -13.07 1.26 -6.34
C SER A 68 -13.16 2.24 -5.17
N LYS A 69 -12.07 2.99 -4.91
CA LYS A 69 -12.02 3.96 -3.80
C LYS A 69 -12.59 5.32 -4.17
N LEU A 70 -12.53 5.68 -5.44
CA LEU A 70 -13.02 6.95 -5.95
C LEU A 70 -13.78 6.74 -7.28
N PRO A 71 -15.06 6.37 -7.26
CA PRO A 71 -15.84 6.08 -8.47
C PRO A 71 -15.94 7.28 -9.41
N VAL A 72 -16.06 8.48 -8.87
CA VAL A 72 -16.28 9.72 -9.64
C VAL A 72 -15.27 10.78 -9.22
N CYS A 73 -14.55 11.35 -10.21
CA CYS A 73 -13.79 12.58 -10.04
C CYS A 73 -14.69 13.79 -10.31
N ARG A 74 -14.59 14.83 -9.51
CA ARG A 74 -15.17 16.12 -9.86
C ARG A 74 -14.34 16.77 -10.98
N ASP A 75 -15.02 17.52 -11.85
CA ASP A 75 -14.31 18.36 -12.80
C ASP A 75 -13.57 19.46 -12.04
N ASN A 76 -12.33 19.70 -12.43
CA ASN A 76 -11.40 20.56 -11.70
C ASN A 76 -10.83 21.63 -12.64
N ASP A 77 -11.71 22.47 -13.19
CA ASP A 77 -11.42 23.58 -14.11
C ASP A 77 -9.92 23.93 -14.27
N GLY A 78 -9.21 23.16 -15.13
CA GLY A 78 -7.77 23.36 -15.39
C GLY A 78 -6.82 22.78 -14.31
N GLY A 79 -7.33 22.23 -13.21
CA GLY A 79 -6.52 21.53 -12.23
C GLY A 79 -6.21 20.06 -12.58
N PRO A 80 -5.37 19.37 -11.80
CA PRO A 80 -5.04 17.98 -12.05
C PRO A 80 -6.26 17.06 -11.85
N LYS A 81 -6.34 15.99 -12.64
CA LYS A 81 -7.33 14.94 -12.44
C LYS A 81 -7.11 14.22 -11.11
N CYS A 82 -8.15 13.64 -10.55
CA CYS A 82 -7.99 12.77 -9.36
C CYS A 82 -7.13 11.55 -9.69
N ILE A 83 -6.59 10.91 -8.67
CA ILE A 83 -5.51 9.92 -8.82
C ILE A 83 -5.85 8.76 -9.77
N LYS A 84 -7.11 8.32 -9.85
CA LYS A 84 -7.51 7.24 -10.77
C LYS A 84 -7.40 7.61 -12.26
N ASP A 85 -7.49 8.89 -12.58
CA ASP A 85 -7.44 9.45 -13.94
C ASP A 85 -6.19 10.31 -14.18
N TYR A 86 -5.30 10.39 -13.19
CA TYR A 86 -4.05 11.15 -13.28
C TYR A 86 -3.06 10.48 -14.24
N VAL A 87 -2.47 11.29 -15.12
CA VAL A 87 -1.47 10.88 -16.11
C VAL A 87 -0.33 11.90 -16.10
N ALA A 88 0.90 11.43 -16.17
CA ALA A 88 2.08 12.27 -16.32
C ALA A 88 3.21 11.55 -17.04
N ASP A 89 4.12 12.32 -17.64
CA ASP A 89 5.39 11.81 -18.10
C ASP A 89 6.32 11.61 -16.89
N THR A 90 7.15 10.55 -16.94
CA THR A 90 8.13 10.23 -15.92
C THR A 90 9.54 10.30 -16.51
N PRO A 91 10.51 10.87 -15.80
CA PRO A 91 11.90 10.90 -16.27
C PRO A 91 12.56 9.52 -16.18
N ALA A 92 13.63 9.32 -16.96
CA ALA A 92 14.59 8.26 -16.65
C ALA A 92 15.34 8.60 -15.35
N VAL A 93 15.55 7.61 -14.51
CA VAL A 93 16.29 7.75 -13.25
C VAL A 93 17.34 6.67 -13.15
N GLU A 94 18.57 7.05 -12.91
CA GLU A 94 19.62 6.13 -12.49
C GLU A 94 19.32 5.61 -11.09
N GLY A 95 19.56 4.30 -10.88
CA GLY A 95 19.38 3.70 -9.57
C GLY A 95 20.35 4.27 -8.53
N GLU A 96 19.98 4.15 -7.28
CA GLU A 96 20.79 4.59 -6.15
C GLU A 96 20.91 3.44 -5.15
N ASP A 97 22.14 2.98 -4.92
CA ASP A 97 22.42 1.83 -4.06
C ASP A 97 21.77 1.98 -2.67
N GLY A 98 21.07 0.93 -2.23
CA GLY A 98 20.38 0.89 -0.96
C GLY A 98 19.06 1.64 -0.93
N TRP A 99 18.61 2.24 -2.06
CA TRP A 99 17.35 2.97 -2.17
C TRP A 99 16.39 2.36 -3.18
N CYS A 100 16.62 2.64 -4.47
CA CYS A 100 15.78 2.17 -5.55
C CYS A 100 16.63 1.83 -6.78
N GLU A 101 16.18 0.87 -7.58
CA GLU A 101 16.76 0.55 -8.88
C GLU A 101 16.46 1.66 -9.91
N SER A 102 17.18 1.63 -11.05
CA SER A 102 16.94 2.53 -12.17
C SER A 102 15.52 2.36 -12.75
N VAL A 103 14.97 3.45 -13.26
CA VAL A 103 13.65 3.47 -13.92
C VAL A 103 13.80 4.15 -15.28
N PRO A 104 13.31 3.55 -16.37
CA PRO A 104 13.30 4.20 -17.67
C PRO A 104 12.30 5.36 -17.71
N ALA A 105 12.51 6.31 -18.62
CA ALA A 105 11.52 7.34 -18.90
C ALA A 105 10.20 6.72 -19.43
N GLY A 106 9.08 7.29 -19.04
CA GLY A 106 7.76 6.88 -19.51
C GLY A 106 6.93 8.08 -19.96
N GLN A 107 6.17 7.92 -21.05
CA GLN A 107 5.23 8.92 -21.53
C GLN A 107 3.81 8.52 -21.16
N ASN A 108 2.98 9.51 -20.80
CA ASN A 108 1.56 9.31 -20.48
C ASN A 108 1.31 8.18 -19.45
N GLN A 109 2.16 8.09 -18.43
CA GLN A 109 2.04 7.07 -17.39
C GLN A 109 0.87 7.38 -16.46
N THR A 110 -0.06 6.44 -16.30
CA THR A 110 -1.12 6.56 -15.30
C THR A 110 -0.53 6.52 -13.88
N ALA A 111 -1.23 7.10 -12.89
CA ALA A 111 -0.80 6.99 -11.50
C ALA A 111 -0.59 5.52 -11.07
N ALA A 112 -1.43 4.61 -11.54
CA ALA A 112 -1.29 3.18 -11.28
C ALA A 112 0.02 2.60 -11.83
N GLN A 113 0.42 2.99 -13.03
CA GLN A 113 1.70 2.59 -13.64
C GLN A 113 2.88 3.19 -12.85
N ILE A 114 2.81 4.47 -12.49
CA ILE A 114 3.85 5.15 -11.71
C ILE A 114 4.03 4.46 -10.34
N ILE A 115 2.93 4.20 -9.62
CA ILE A 115 2.96 3.51 -8.32
C ILE A 115 3.57 2.11 -8.46
N TYR A 116 3.16 1.35 -9.48
CA TYR A 116 3.69 0.01 -9.76
C TYR A 116 5.20 0.05 -10.06
N THR A 117 5.63 0.92 -10.98
CA THR A 117 7.03 1.07 -11.36
C THR A 117 7.92 1.42 -10.16
N VAL A 118 7.48 2.38 -9.34
CA VAL A 118 8.20 2.77 -8.12
C VAL A 118 8.21 1.64 -7.09
N SER A 119 7.09 0.94 -6.91
CA SER A 119 6.99 -0.21 -6.02
C SER A 119 8.03 -1.28 -6.37
N VAL A 120 8.15 -1.64 -7.64
CA VAL A 120 9.12 -2.62 -8.13
C VAL A 120 10.56 -2.10 -7.97
N ALA A 121 10.83 -0.88 -8.40
CA ALA A 121 12.16 -0.30 -8.34
C ALA A 121 12.68 -0.13 -6.90
N CYS A 122 11.80 0.25 -5.98
CA CYS A 122 12.17 0.50 -4.58
C CYS A 122 11.91 -0.70 -3.67
N LYS A 123 11.40 -1.84 -4.18
CA LYS A 123 11.08 -3.05 -3.40
C LYS A 123 10.14 -2.77 -2.21
N ILE A 124 9.19 -1.86 -2.40
CA ILE A 124 8.16 -1.53 -1.41
C ILE A 124 6.80 -2.04 -1.90
N ASN A 125 6.03 -2.66 -1.04
CA ASN A 125 4.68 -3.12 -1.35
C ASN A 125 3.82 -1.95 -1.88
N PRO A 126 3.19 -2.05 -3.05
CA PRO A 126 2.33 -0.98 -3.59
C PRO A 126 1.18 -0.60 -2.65
N ARG A 127 0.70 -1.52 -1.80
CA ARG A 127 -0.31 -1.25 -0.77
C ARG A 127 0.22 -0.25 0.27
N VAL A 128 1.50 -0.34 0.63
CA VAL A 128 2.18 0.61 1.52
C VAL A 128 2.20 2.01 0.91
N LEU A 129 2.55 2.11 -0.38
CA LEU A 129 2.56 3.40 -1.09
C LEU A 129 1.14 4.01 -1.18
N LEU A 130 0.13 3.20 -1.52
CA LEU A 130 -1.27 3.64 -1.56
C LEU A 130 -1.76 4.15 -0.20
N VAL A 131 -1.47 3.43 0.87
CA VAL A 131 -1.83 3.85 2.25
C VAL A 131 -1.10 5.13 2.63
N THR A 132 0.17 5.27 2.26
CA THR A 132 0.95 6.48 2.56
C THR A 132 0.42 7.69 1.78
N LEU A 133 0.08 7.55 0.49
CA LEU A 133 -0.58 8.59 -0.30
C LEU A 133 -1.89 9.08 0.34
N GLN A 134 -2.69 8.15 0.88
CA GLN A 134 -3.91 8.50 1.61
C GLN A 134 -3.62 9.20 2.92
N LYS A 135 -2.67 8.68 3.69
CA LYS A 135 -2.31 9.22 5.00
C LYS A 135 -1.78 10.65 4.89
N GLU A 136 -0.93 10.92 3.89
CA GLU A 136 -0.26 12.21 3.75
C GLU A 136 -1.16 13.30 3.12
N GLN A 137 -1.84 12.96 2.02
CA GLN A 137 -2.55 13.96 1.23
C GLN A 137 -4.02 13.64 0.96
N GLY A 138 -4.52 12.47 1.40
CA GLY A 138 -5.86 12.01 1.10
C GLY A 138 -6.08 11.61 -0.36
N LEU A 139 -5.02 11.51 -1.16
CA LEU A 139 -5.07 11.41 -2.62
C LEU A 139 -5.92 10.25 -3.15
N ILE A 140 -6.01 9.14 -2.41
CA ILE A 140 -6.76 7.96 -2.88
C ILE A 140 -8.28 8.21 -2.94
N THR A 141 -8.79 9.07 -2.06
CA THR A 141 -10.23 9.36 -1.96
C THR A 141 -10.58 10.82 -2.28
N LEU A 142 -9.61 11.62 -2.69
CA LEU A 142 -9.79 13.03 -3.00
C LEU A 142 -10.30 13.19 -4.43
N ASP A 143 -11.52 13.67 -4.59
CA ASP A 143 -12.20 13.82 -5.88
C ASP A 143 -11.86 15.12 -6.62
N ASN A 144 -11.22 16.08 -5.92
CA ASN A 144 -10.82 17.39 -6.45
C ASN A 144 -9.42 17.78 -5.92
N PRO A 145 -8.33 17.10 -6.35
CA PRO A 145 -6.98 17.41 -5.91
C PRO A 145 -6.45 18.71 -6.54
N THR A 146 -5.44 19.28 -5.88
CA THR A 146 -4.64 20.37 -6.42
C THR A 146 -3.24 19.87 -6.78
N ASP A 147 -2.48 20.65 -7.61
CA ASP A 147 -1.08 20.36 -7.89
C ASP A 147 -0.25 20.24 -6.61
N SER A 148 -0.53 21.08 -5.61
CA SER A 148 0.14 21.01 -4.32
C SER A 148 -0.01 19.66 -3.63
N LYS A 149 -1.12 18.96 -3.81
CA LYS A 149 -1.33 17.61 -3.26
C LYS A 149 -0.43 16.57 -3.92
N TYR A 150 -0.26 16.64 -5.24
CA TYR A 150 0.66 15.79 -5.98
C TYR A 150 2.11 16.12 -5.71
N ASN A 151 2.44 17.42 -5.65
CA ASN A 151 3.80 17.91 -5.38
C ASN A 151 4.30 17.58 -3.96
N LYS A 152 3.40 17.19 -3.06
CA LYS A 152 3.68 16.78 -1.67
C LYS A 152 3.21 15.35 -1.38
N ALA A 153 3.02 14.53 -2.41
CA ALA A 153 2.26 13.28 -2.31
C ALA A 153 2.69 12.36 -1.15
N LEU A 154 3.98 12.21 -0.89
CA LEU A 154 4.53 11.51 0.27
C LEU A 154 5.21 12.43 1.31
N GLY A 155 5.16 13.76 1.14
CA GLY A 155 5.81 14.71 2.05
C GLY A 155 7.34 14.69 1.99
N TYR A 156 7.94 14.00 1.01
CA TYR A 156 9.40 13.93 0.91
C TYR A 156 10.00 15.31 0.65
N LYS A 157 10.98 15.72 1.50
CA LYS A 157 11.59 17.05 1.48
C LYS A 157 10.57 18.21 1.49
N CYS A 158 9.46 18.03 2.21
CA CYS A 158 8.45 19.05 2.42
C CYS A 158 8.37 19.38 3.94
N PRO A 159 9.26 20.21 4.49
CA PRO A 159 9.25 20.52 5.91
C PRO A 159 8.02 21.36 6.27
N ASP A 160 7.51 21.20 7.51
CA ASP A 160 6.36 21.96 8.02
C ASP A 160 6.63 23.48 8.10
N THR A 161 7.91 23.87 8.18
CA THR A 161 8.34 25.26 8.41
C THR A 161 8.81 25.99 7.15
N GLY A 162 8.71 25.36 5.96
CA GLY A 162 9.22 25.95 4.72
C GLY A 162 8.64 25.30 3.46
N PRO A 163 9.02 25.82 2.27
CA PRO A 163 8.59 25.23 1.01
C PRO A 163 9.22 23.85 0.79
N CYS A 164 8.54 23.00 0.03
CA CYS A 164 9.13 21.76 -0.46
C CYS A 164 10.30 22.03 -1.40
N ASP A 165 11.26 21.11 -1.45
CA ASP A 165 12.34 21.14 -2.45
C ASP A 165 11.72 20.99 -3.86
N PRO A 166 11.84 22.01 -4.75
CA PRO A 166 11.20 21.97 -6.07
C PRO A 166 11.73 20.86 -6.96
N LYS A 167 12.95 20.34 -6.70
CA LYS A 167 13.54 19.22 -7.48
C LYS A 167 12.81 17.90 -7.30
N VAL A 168 12.01 17.77 -6.25
CA VAL A 168 11.21 16.57 -5.94
C VAL A 168 9.72 16.88 -5.87
N GLY A 169 9.31 18.04 -6.36
CA GLY A 169 7.93 18.54 -6.34
C GLY A 169 7.06 18.03 -7.48
N THR A 170 7.13 16.73 -7.82
CA THR A 170 6.19 16.07 -8.73
C THR A 170 5.72 14.75 -8.14
N PHE A 171 4.59 14.24 -8.62
CA PHE A 171 4.05 12.96 -8.15
C PHE A 171 5.06 11.81 -8.26
N PHE A 172 5.75 11.70 -9.40
CA PHE A 172 6.77 10.68 -9.60
C PHE A 172 7.93 10.82 -8.59
N TRP A 173 8.51 12.02 -8.46
CA TRP A 173 9.64 12.22 -7.55
C TRP A 173 9.25 12.05 -6.09
N GLN A 174 8.06 12.46 -5.70
CA GLN A 174 7.55 12.21 -4.35
C GLN A 174 7.45 10.71 -4.05
N LEU A 175 6.95 9.92 -5.00
CA LEU A 175 6.87 8.47 -4.85
C LEU A 175 8.24 7.82 -4.85
N TYR A 176 9.08 8.10 -5.85
CA TYR A 176 10.37 7.43 -6.01
C TYR A 176 11.30 7.74 -4.83
N ARG A 177 11.46 9.01 -4.49
CA ARG A 177 12.32 9.42 -3.38
C ARG A 177 11.72 9.07 -2.02
N GLY A 178 10.42 9.16 -1.86
CA GLY A 178 9.75 8.76 -0.61
C GLY A 178 9.82 7.25 -0.36
N ALA A 179 9.63 6.43 -1.39
CA ALA A 179 9.81 4.98 -1.28
C ALA A 179 11.28 4.60 -1.00
N GLY A 180 12.23 5.24 -1.68
CA GLY A 180 13.66 5.07 -1.40
C GLY A 180 14.03 5.45 0.03
N GLN A 181 13.45 6.53 0.55
CA GLN A 181 13.65 6.94 1.94
C GLN A 181 13.12 5.88 2.93
N LEU A 182 11.98 5.25 2.63
CA LEU A 182 11.44 4.16 3.45
C LEU A 182 12.36 2.92 3.42
N GLN A 183 12.95 2.59 2.27
CA GLN A 183 13.96 1.54 2.16
C GLN A 183 15.19 1.86 3.04
N TRP A 184 15.72 3.07 2.91
CA TRP A 184 16.88 3.49 3.69
C TRP A 184 16.62 3.50 5.19
N TYR A 185 15.46 3.93 5.63
CA TYR A 185 15.06 3.89 7.04
C TYR A 185 14.97 2.46 7.58
N GLY A 186 14.58 1.50 6.75
CA GLY A 186 14.44 0.09 7.12
C GLY A 186 15.70 -0.76 6.90
N ASP A 187 16.77 -0.21 6.30
CA ASP A 187 18.02 -0.98 6.09
C ASP A 187 18.81 -1.11 7.39
N PRO A 188 18.94 -2.32 7.96
CA PRO A 188 19.68 -2.54 9.21
C PRO A 188 21.20 -2.26 9.08
N ARG A 189 21.71 -2.17 7.85
CA ARG A 189 23.13 -1.86 7.56
C ARG A 189 23.35 -0.35 7.40
N GLY A 190 22.25 0.43 7.33
CA GLY A 190 22.28 1.87 7.14
C GLY A 190 22.59 2.64 8.42
N SER A 191 22.48 3.97 8.32
CA SER A 191 22.78 4.91 9.42
C SER A 191 21.65 5.04 10.46
N PHE A 192 20.44 4.54 10.15
CA PHE A 192 19.29 4.62 11.05
C PHE A 192 19.23 3.44 12.02
N THR A 193 20.09 3.48 13.05
CA THR A 193 20.25 2.36 14.01
C THR A 193 19.56 2.59 15.36
N TYR A 194 19.04 3.80 15.63
CA TYR A 194 18.44 4.11 16.92
C TYR A 194 17.21 3.24 17.22
N LEU A 195 16.38 2.94 16.21
CA LEU A 195 15.18 2.11 16.32
C LEU A 195 15.43 0.66 15.86
N ALA A 196 16.59 0.10 16.21
CA ALA A 196 16.92 -1.29 15.84
C ALA A 196 15.89 -2.30 16.37
N VAL A 197 15.62 -3.34 15.59
CA VAL A 197 14.74 -4.45 16.00
C VAL A 197 15.25 -5.07 17.30
N GLY A 198 14.34 -5.35 18.23
CA GLY A 198 14.62 -5.81 19.58
C GLY A 198 14.92 -4.70 20.59
N SER A 199 15.18 -3.45 20.13
CA SER A 199 15.40 -2.33 21.05
C SER A 199 14.07 -1.75 21.57
N THR A 200 14.06 -1.36 22.86
CA THR A 200 12.94 -0.65 23.48
C THR A 200 13.26 0.84 23.55
N LYS A 201 12.36 1.67 23.01
CA LYS A 201 12.52 3.13 22.94
C LYS A 201 11.30 3.87 23.49
N GLN A 202 11.55 5.08 23.98
CA GLN A 202 10.49 5.99 24.39
C GLN A 202 10.01 6.79 23.18
N ILE A 203 8.85 6.44 22.63
CA ILE A 203 8.25 7.13 21.49
C ILE A 203 7.23 8.16 21.98
N SER A 204 7.38 9.40 21.55
CA SER A 204 6.51 10.51 21.95
C SER A 204 5.09 10.36 21.38
N TYR A 205 4.09 10.87 22.12
CA TYR A 205 2.72 10.94 21.64
C TYR A 205 2.46 12.16 20.76
N GLN A 206 3.22 13.26 20.97
CA GLN A 206 2.99 14.52 20.26
C GLN A 206 4.31 15.21 19.91
N ALA A 207 4.35 15.92 18.76
CA ALA A 207 5.54 16.55 18.23
C ALA A 207 6.08 17.66 19.14
N ASN A 208 5.26 18.65 19.41
CA ASN A 208 5.67 19.93 19.99
C ASN A 208 5.23 20.10 21.44
N ASN A 209 4.81 19.01 22.09
CA ASN A 209 4.36 19.06 23.49
C ASN A 209 4.95 17.91 24.31
N PRO A 210 6.11 18.09 24.92
CA PRO A 210 6.72 17.09 25.79
C PRO A 210 5.84 16.66 26.98
N GLY A 211 4.92 17.53 27.42
CA GLY A 211 3.96 17.25 28.50
C GLY A 211 2.94 16.18 28.15
N CYS A 212 2.77 15.84 26.88
CA CYS A 212 1.92 14.73 26.44
C CYS A 212 2.48 13.34 26.82
N GLY A 213 3.76 13.24 27.13
CA GLY A 213 4.38 11.98 27.51
C GLY A 213 4.82 11.13 26.34
N LYS A 214 5.21 9.89 26.68
CA LYS A 214 5.80 8.91 25.76
C LYS A 214 5.32 7.51 26.10
N LYS A 215 5.40 6.61 25.13
CA LYS A 215 5.16 5.17 25.31
C LYS A 215 6.46 4.39 25.13
N SER A 216 6.70 3.42 26.02
CA SER A 216 7.78 2.46 25.85
C SER A 216 7.37 1.46 24.76
N VAL A 217 8.14 1.40 23.68
CA VAL A 217 7.84 0.57 22.48
C VAL A 217 9.06 -0.29 22.17
N THR A 218 8.87 -1.61 22.12
CA THR A 218 9.89 -2.55 21.64
C THR A 218 9.68 -2.76 20.15
N ILE A 219 10.64 -2.34 19.33
CA ILE A 219 10.58 -2.47 17.87
C ILE A 219 10.70 -3.93 17.46
N LYS A 220 9.77 -4.45 16.66
CA LYS A 220 9.69 -5.86 16.28
C LYS A 220 9.90 -6.13 14.79
N SER A 221 9.91 -5.09 13.94
CA SER A 221 10.22 -5.21 12.51
C SER A 221 10.99 -4.00 12.00
N GLN A 222 11.79 -4.17 10.95
CA GLN A 222 12.49 -3.07 10.28
C GLN A 222 11.49 -2.11 9.63
N ALA A 223 10.41 -2.64 9.09
CA ALA A 223 9.30 -1.85 8.53
C ALA A 223 8.67 -0.93 9.59
N THR A 224 8.46 -1.40 10.83
CA THR A 224 7.97 -0.56 11.91
C THR A 224 9.00 0.49 12.32
N ALA A 225 10.30 0.17 12.32
CA ALA A 225 11.36 1.16 12.51
C ALA A 225 11.31 2.24 11.42
N ALA A 226 11.20 1.84 10.14
CA ALA A 226 11.08 2.77 9.01
C ALA A 226 9.87 3.70 9.16
N LEU A 227 8.71 3.19 9.57
CA LEU A 227 7.52 4.00 9.82
C LEU A 227 7.72 5.01 10.95
N TYR A 228 8.45 4.67 12.00
CA TYR A 228 8.77 5.62 13.07
C TYR A 228 9.85 6.64 12.69
N TYR A 229 10.79 6.30 11.82
CA TYR A 229 11.69 7.31 11.25
C TYR A 229 10.95 8.28 10.32
N TYR A 230 9.94 7.79 9.62
CA TYR A 230 9.11 8.59 8.75
C TYR A 230 8.08 9.44 9.53
N THR A 231 7.45 8.87 10.57
CA THR A 231 6.46 9.53 11.44
C THR A 231 6.80 9.20 12.91
N PRO A 232 7.58 10.04 13.62
CA PRO A 232 8.23 9.68 14.89
C PRO A 232 7.31 9.74 16.13
N TYR A 233 6.01 9.43 15.94
CA TYR A 233 5.00 9.48 17.01
C TYR A 233 4.18 8.22 17.04
N THR A 234 3.80 7.79 18.26
CA THR A 234 2.85 6.70 18.49
C THR A 234 1.49 7.25 18.92
N PRO A 235 0.36 6.63 18.52
CA PRO A 235 -0.94 7.05 19.02
C PRO A 235 -1.04 6.81 20.53
N ASN A 236 -1.70 7.74 21.24
CA ASN A 236 -2.11 7.57 22.62
C ASN A 236 -3.45 6.81 22.73
N ASP A 237 -3.89 6.51 23.93
CA ASP A 237 -5.13 5.74 24.17
C ASP A 237 -6.36 6.50 23.65
N ALA A 238 -6.40 7.83 23.76
CA ALA A 238 -7.49 8.65 23.22
C ALA A 238 -7.60 8.57 21.68
N ALA A 239 -6.47 8.54 20.96
CA ALA A 239 -6.43 8.34 19.53
C ALA A 239 -6.91 6.93 19.14
N MET A 240 -6.58 5.92 19.92
CA MET A 240 -6.98 4.53 19.67
C MET A 240 -8.44 4.26 20.03
N ALA A 241 -8.96 4.89 21.09
CA ALA A 241 -10.36 4.79 21.49
C ALA A 241 -11.32 5.38 20.43
N ASN A 242 -10.85 6.33 19.62
CA ASN A 242 -11.62 6.91 18.51
C ASN A 242 -10.87 6.70 17.18
N LEU A 243 -10.79 5.45 16.74
CA LEU A 243 -9.95 5.02 15.63
C LEU A 243 -10.27 5.73 14.30
N TYR A 244 -11.51 6.12 14.07
CA TYR A 244 -12.02 6.79 12.86
C TYR A 244 -12.24 8.30 13.04
N GLY A 245 -11.97 8.83 14.22
CA GLY A 245 -12.14 10.24 14.54
C GLY A 245 -10.91 10.86 15.18
N THR A 246 -11.14 11.87 16.01
CA THR A 246 -10.11 12.59 16.75
C THR A 246 -10.05 12.13 18.19
N GLY A 247 -8.85 12.05 18.76
CA GLY A 247 -8.62 11.88 20.18
C GLY A 247 -8.54 13.22 20.91
N ASP A 248 -7.60 13.34 21.84
CA ASP A 248 -7.34 14.55 22.62
C ASP A 248 -6.21 15.41 21.99
N SER A 249 -5.81 16.47 22.69
CA SER A 249 -4.75 17.39 22.25
C SER A 249 -3.36 16.75 22.22
N CYS A 250 -3.17 15.59 22.83
CA CYS A 250 -1.93 14.82 22.83
C CYS A 250 -1.91 13.72 21.76
N SER A 251 -2.95 13.59 20.97
CA SER A 251 -3.09 12.51 19.99
C SER A 251 -2.34 12.78 18.71
N ALA A 252 -1.48 11.82 18.28
CA ALA A 252 -0.89 11.77 16.96
C ALA A 252 -1.53 10.65 16.12
N TYR A 253 -1.71 10.90 14.84
CA TYR A 253 -2.52 10.05 13.98
C TYR A 253 -1.75 9.33 12.88
N GLY A 254 -0.51 9.70 12.58
CA GLY A 254 0.23 9.22 11.42
C GLY A 254 0.33 7.69 11.37
N ASN A 255 0.95 7.06 12.36
CA ASN A 255 1.11 5.60 12.41
C ASN A 255 -0.22 4.87 12.68
N ARG A 256 -1.14 5.48 13.47
CA ARG A 256 -2.51 4.96 13.62
C ARG A 256 -3.23 4.90 12.28
N ASN A 257 -3.21 5.98 11.51
CA ASN A 257 -3.91 6.07 10.23
C ASN A 257 -3.27 5.16 9.19
N PHE A 258 -1.94 5.01 9.18
CA PHE A 258 -1.27 4.05 8.32
C PHE A 258 -1.78 2.63 8.61
N TRP A 259 -1.72 2.18 9.86
CA TRP A 259 -2.20 0.85 10.27
C TRP A 259 -3.67 0.65 9.97
N ARG A 260 -4.53 1.64 10.30
CA ARG A 260 -5.97 1.59 10.05
C ARG A 260 -6.29 1.49 8.57
N PHE A 261 -5.73 2.37 7.71
CA PHE A 261 -5.97 2.30 6.28
C PHE A 261 -5.47 0.99 5.67
N PHE A 262 -4.31 0.50 6.12
CA PHE A 262 -3.80 -0.76 5.62
C PHE A 262 -4.76 -1.91 5.99
N THR A 263 -5.19 -1.98 7.24
CA THR A 263 -6.13 -2.99 7.72
C THR A 263 -7.49 -2.91 7.02
N ASP A 264 -8.08 -1.72 6.94
CA ASP A 264 -9.37 -1.49 6.30
C ASP A 264 -9.39 -1.83 4.80
N TRP A 265 -8.26 -1.70 4.12
CA TRP A 265 -8.19 -1.86 2.67
C TRP A 265 -7.61 -3.19 2.23
N PHE A 266 -6.67 -3.71 2.97
CA PHE A 266 -5.87 -4.86 2.55
C PHE A 266 -5.82 -6.00 3.58
N GLY A 267 -6.42 -5.82 4.74
CA GLY A 267 -6.44 -6.82 5.81
C GLY A 267 -5.21 -6.74 6.73
N ASP A 268 -4.84 -7.88 7.30
CA ASP A 268 -3.82 -7.97 8.35
C ASP A 268 -2.44 -7.46 7.90
N PRO A 269 -1.90 -6.39 8.52
CA PRO A 269 -0.58 -5.85 8.18
C PRO A 269 0.59 -6.73 8.64
N ILE A 270 0.35 -7.77 9.45
CA ILE A 270 1.39 -8.70 9.90
C ILE A 270 1.42 -10.03 9.14
N GLY A 271 0.47 -10.26 8.22
CA GLY A 271 0.48 -11.39 7.30
C GLY A 271 0.00 -12.73 7.87
N GLY A 272 -0.54 -12.75 9.09
CA GLY A 272 -1.00 -13.98 9.75
C GLY A 272 -2.20 -14.69 9.11
N GLY A 273 -2.92 -14.04 8.20
CA GLY A 273 -4.12 -14.57 7.56
C GLY A 273 -3.90 -15.40 6.29
N PHE A 274 -2.72 -15.37 5.67
CA PHE A 274 -2.46 -16.00 4.38
C PHE A 274 -1.76 -17.38 4.45
N LEU A 275 -1.14 -17.74 5.57
CA LEU A 275 -0.31 -18.95 5.66
C LEU A 275 -1.08 -20.24 5.98
N LEU A 276 -2.38 -20.20 6.23
CA LEU A 276 -3.16 -21.40 6.60
C LEU A 276 -3.86 -22.11 5.44
N LYS A 277 -3.74 -21.66 4.19
CA LYS A 277 -4.42 -22.30 3.04
C LYS A 277 -3.49 -22.99 2.04
N SER A 278 -2.18 -22.95 2.18
CA SER A 278 -1.25 -23.66 1.27
C SER A 278 -0.70 -24.97 1.82
N ALA A 279 -1.12 -25.40 3.00
CA ALA A 279 -0.64 -26.65 3.62
C ALA A 279 -1.66 -27.82 3.57
N GLN A 280 -2.74 -27.69 2.81
CA GLN A 280 -3.69 -28.79 2.57
C GLN A 280 -4.02 -28.89 1.08
N SER A 281 -3.08 -29.46 0.32
CA SER A 281 -3.35 -30.13 -0.96
C SER A 281 -2.34 -31.25 -1.18
#